data_c22dd3664de0a544240df2972f96cc65
#
_entry.id   c22dd3664de0a544240df2972f96cc65
#
_cell.length_a   1.000
_cell.length_b   1.000
_cell.length_c   1.000
_cell.angle_alpha   90.00
_cell.angle_beta   90.00
_cell.angle_gamma   90.00
#
_symmetry.space_group_name_H-M   'P 1'
#
loop_
_entity.id
_entity.type
_entity.pdbx_description
1 polymer ?
#
loop_
_entity_poly.entity_id
_entity_poly.type
_entity_poly.pdbx_seq_one_letter_code
_entity_poly.pdbx_strand_id
1 'polypeptide(L)'
;MKKIWIAMYVESGETCDGKPRVLKACATKEEALNEVRADIEDWSDDRVGENVKVDFDKMSVSDRDRDEGCEWYIEETVIPE
;
A
#
# COMPACT_ATOMS: atom_id res chain seq x y z
N MET A 1 -15.17 -3.37 -22.68
CA MET A 1 -14.64 -2.67 -21.48
C MET A 1 -13.56 -3.50 -20.85
N LYS A 2 -12.51 -2.85 -20.46
CA LYS A 2 -11.36 -3.51 -19.83
C LYS A 2 -11.31 -3.14 -18.35
N LYS A 3 -11.19 -4.14 -17.49
CA LYS A 3 -10.98 -3.92 -16.06
C LYS A 3 -9.49 -3.85 -15.75
N ILE A 4 -9.11 -2.89 -14.90
CA ILE A 4 -7.77 -2.82 -14.33
C ILE A 4 -7.90 -2.67 -12.81
N TRP A 5 -6.86 -3.10 -12.12
CA TRP A 5 -6.75 -2.98 -10.67
C TRP A 5 -5.56 -2.09 -10.35
N ILE A 6 -5.83 -1.03 -9.64
CA ILE A 6 -4.82 -0.04 -9.29
C ILE A 6 -4.43 -0.25 -7.83
N ALA A 7 -3.18 -0.65 -7.61
CA ALA A 7 -2.62 -0.73 -6.26
C ALA A 7 -2.25 0.68 -5.82
N MET A 8 -2.71 1.07 -4.64
CA MET A 8 -2.52 2.41 -4.10
C MET A 8 -2.04 2.36 -2.66
N TYR A 9 -1.43 3.43 -2.22
CA TYR A 9 -0.99 3.56 -0.83
C TYR A 9 -1.19 4.98 -0.32
N VAL A 10 -1.35 5.08 1.00
CA VAL A 10 -1.44 6.35 1.72
C VAL A 10 -0.47 6.32 2.88
N GLU A 11 0.46 7.24 2.92
CA GLU A 11 1.39 7.39 4.04
C GLU A 11 0.83 8.38 5.06
N SER A 12 1.05 8.08 6.35
CA SER A 12 0.70 8.96 7.45
C SER A 12 1.91 9.30 8.30
N GLY A 13 1.92 10.48 8.90
CA GLY A 13 3.02 10.99 9.70
C GLY A 13 3.10 12.50 9.61
N GLU A 14 3.98 13.12 10.40
CA GLU A 14 4.11 14.57 10.47
C GLU A 14 4.53 15.21 9.14
N THR A 15 5.32 14.48 8.33
CA THR A 15 5.83 14.98 7.06
C THR A 15 5.05 14.51 5.86
N CYS A 16 3.99 13.72 6.07
CA CYS A 16 3.20 13.12 5.01
C CYS A 16 1.93 13.93 4.78
N ASP A 17 1.53 14.06 3.51
CA ASP A 17 0.33 14.80 3.13
C ASP A 17 -0.97 14.02 3.28
N GLY A 18 -0.89 12.71 3.53
CA GLY A 18 -2.06 11.83 3.65
C GLY A 18 -2.82 11.61 2.36
N LYS A 19 -2.22 11.93 1.22
CA LYS A 19 -2.87 11.78 -0.09
C LYS A 19 -2.59 10.41 -0.70
N PRO A 20 -3.60 9.78 -1.33
CA PRO A 20 -3.39 8.52 -2.03
C PRO A 20 -2.40 8.67 -3.18
N ARG A 21 -1.53 7.66 -3.34
CA ARG A 21 -0.56 7.59 -4.43
C ARG A 21 -0.69 6.26 -5.14
N VAL A 22 -0.46 6.26 -6.44
CA VAL A 22 -0.50 5.04 -7.26
C VAL A 22 0.82 4.29 -7.10
N LEU A 23 0.73 3.01 -6.73
CA LEU A 23 1.86 2.11 -6.72
C LEU A 23 2.04 1.47 -8.10
N LYS A 24 0.98 0.84 -8.60
CA LYS A 24 1.00 0.21 -9.93
C LYS A 24 -0.42 -0.05 -10.42
N ALA A 25 -0.61 0.06 -11.73
CA ALA A 25 -1.81 -0.37 -12.43
C ALA A 25 -1.59 -1.79 -12.97
N CYS A 26 -2.48 -2.70 -12.69
CA CYS A 26 -2.34 -4.12 -13.01
C CYS A 26 -3.52 -4.65 -13.81
N ALA A 27 -3.26 -5.66 -14.64
CA ALA A 27 -4.29 -6.29 -15.46
C ALA A 27 -5.18 -7.24 -14.64
N THR A 28 -4.69 -7.75 -13.50
CA THR A 28 -5.44 -8.65 -12.63
C THR A 28 -5.36 -8.20 -11.18
N LYS A 29 -6.36 -8.60 -10.39
CA LYS A 29 -6.38 -8.34 -8.96
C LYS A 29 -5.21 -9.04 -8.24
N GLU A 30 -4.87 -10.24 -8.68
CA GLU A 30 -3.76 -11.01 -8.11
C GLU A 30 -2.43 -10.28 -8.26
N GLU A 31 -2.17 -9.71 -9.44
CA GLU A 31 -0.97 -8.90 -9.67
C GLU A 31 -0.93 -7.69 -8.73
N ALA A 32 -2.07 -7.01 -8.56
CA ALA A 32 -2.16 -5.87 -7.65
C ALA A 32 -1.89 -6.27 -6.21
N LEU A 33 -2.43 -7.41 -5.75
CA LEU A 33 -2.17 -7.94 -4.42
C LEU A 33 -0.69 -8.29 -4.22
N ASN A 34 -0.04 -8.86 -5.23
CA ASN A 34 1.38 -9.20 -5.16
C ASN A 34 2.24 -7.93 -5.06
N GLU A 35 1.89 -6.88 -5.80
CA GLU A 35 2.58 -5.59 -5.72
C GLU A 35 2.42 -4.95 -4.33
N VAL A 36 1.22 -5.01 -3.77
CA VAL A 36 0.96 -4.49 -2.43
C VAL A 36 1.79 -5.25 -1.39
N ARG A 37 1.83 -6.58 -1.46
CA ARG A 37 2.60 -7.40 -0.53
C ARG A 37 4.08 -7.11 -0.60
N ALA A 38 4.62 -6.98 -1.81
CA ALA A 38 6.03 -6.66 -2.01
C ALA A 38 6.36 -5.28 -1.42
N ASP A 39 5.49 -4.30 -1.61
CA ASP A 39 5.70 -2.96 -1.08
C ASP A 39 5.59 -2.92 0.45
N ILE A 40 4.67 -3.70 1.04
CA ILE A 40 4.56 -3.84 2.50
C ILE A 40 5.87 -4.40 3.07
N GLU A 41 6.42 -5.44 2.45
CA GLU A 41 7.69 -6.04 2.88
C GLU A 41 8.84 -5.05 2.79
N ASP A 42 8.96 -4.33 1.68
CA ASP A 42 10.00 -3.30 1.50
C ASP A 42 9.88 -2.19 2.55
N TRP A 43 8.67 -1.74 2.78
CA TRP A 43 8.42 -0.67 3.76
C TRP A 43 8.75 -1.11 5.18
N SER A 44 8.41 -2.35 5.54
CA SER A 44 8.70 -2.89 6.88
C SER A 44 10.15 -3.24 7.07
N ASP A 45 10.85 -3.69 6.02
CA ASP A 45 12.28 -4.04 6.09
C ASP A 45 13.16 -2.82 6.39
N ASP A 46 12.77 -1.65 5.90
CA ASP A 46 13.47 -0.40 6.16
C ASP A 46 13.27 0.11 7.60
N ARG A 47 12.32 -0.47 8.33
CA ARG A 47 11.96 -0.05 9.68
C ARG A 47 12.15 -1.18 10.67
N VAL A 48 13.33 -1.22 11.27
CA VAL A 48 13.67 -2.24 12.29
C VAL A 48 13.32 -1.69 13.66
N GLY A 49 12.45 -2.39 14.41
CA GLY A 49 12.08 -1.97 15.75
C GLY A 49 10.94 -2.80 16.33
N GLU A 50 10.84 -2.81 17.66
CA GLU A 50 9.82 -3.56 18.39
C GLU A 50 8.41 -3.00 18.21
N ASN A 51 8.31 -1.73 17.82
CA ASN A 51 7.05 -1.03 17.69
C ASN A 51 6.54 -0.93 16.25
N VAL A 52 7.18 -1.65 15.32
CA VAL A 52 6.71 -1.77 13.95
C VAL A 52 5.72 -2.92 13.87
N LYS A 53 4.50 -2.63 13.42
CA LYS A 53 3.45 -3.63 13.25
C LYS A 53 3.06 -3.74 11.79
N VAL A 54 3.04 -4.97 11.28
CA VAL A 54 2.63 -5.29 9.91
C VAL A 54 1.34 -6.09 9.97
N ASP A 55 0.32 -5.65 9.26
CA ASP A 55 -0.95 -6.35 9.15
C ASP A 55 -1.26 -6.58 7.67
N PHE A 56 -1.03 -7.81 7.20
CA PHE A 56 -1.30 -8.17 5.81
C PHE A 56 -2.78 -8.25 5.49
N ASP A 57 -3.64 -8.57 6.47
CA ASP A 57 -5.08 -8.64 6.25
C ASP A 57 -5.68 -7.26 6.03
N LYS A 58 -5.22 -6.28 6.79
CA LYS A 58 -5.64 -4.88 6.65
C LYS A 58 -4.78 -4.11 5.67
N MET A 59 -3.72 -4.73 5.17
CA MET A 59 -2.76 -4.10 4.28
C MET A 59 -2.23 -2.79 4.87
N SER A 60 -1.67 -2.88 6.07
CA SER A 60 -1.14 -1.72 6.78
C SER A 60 0.15 -2.02 7.52
N VAL A 61 0.99 -1.00 7.66
CA VAL A 61 2.19 -1.04 8.50
C VAL A 61 2.19 0.22 9.35
N SER A 62 2.54 0.09 10.61
CA SER A 62 2.68 1.24 11.51
C SER A 62 4.01 1.16 12.27
N ASP A 63 4.61 2.32 12.48
CA ASP A 63 5.84 2.49 13.25
C ASP A 63 5.57 3.51 14.35
N ARG A 64 5.39 3.03 15.57
CA ARG A 64 5.08 3.86 16.72
C ARG A 64 6.23 4.78 17.13
N ASP A 65 7.46 4.32 16.98
CA ASP A 65 8.63 5.08 17.39
C ASP A 65 8.81 6.35 16.54
N ARG A 66 8.42 6.28 15.28
CA ARG A 66 8.51 7.40 14.34
C ARG A 66 7.20 8.12 14.10
N ASP A 67 6.11 7.61 14.70
CA ASP A 67 4.74 8.10 14.47
C ASP A 67 4.41 8.13 12.98
N GLU A 68 4.74 7.07 12.28
CA GLU A 68 4.52 6.90 10.85
C GLU A 68 3.67 5.67 10.58
N GLY A 69 3.02 5.66 9.44
CA GLY A 69 2.25 4.52 8.98
C GLY A 69 2.03 4.55 7.49
N CYS A 70 1.63 3.42 6.95
CA CYS A 70 1.24 3.31 5.55
C CYS A 70 0.10 2.32 5.43
N GLU A 71 -0.90 2.66 4.63
CA GLU A 71 -2.01 1.78 4.30
C GLU A 71 -2.06 1.59 2.79
N TRP A 72 -2.35 0.37 2.37
CA TRP A 72 -2.48 0.01 0.96
C TRP A 72 -3.91 -0.42 0.66
N TYR A 73 -4.35 -0.16 -0.56
CA TYR A 73 -5.64 -0.64 -1.04
C TYR A 73 -5.62 -0.82 -2.55
N ILE A 74 -6.62 -1.54 -3.05
CA ILE A 74 -6.74 -1.83 -4.47
C ILE A 74 -8.06 -1.27 -4.97
N GLU A 75 -7.99 -0.44 -6.01
CA GLU A 75 -9.15 0.13 -6.68
C GLU A 75 -9.40 -0.60 -8.00
N GLU A 76 -10.62 -1.09 -8.18
CA GLU A 76 -11.05 -1.65 -9.45
C GLU A 76 -11.61 -0.53 -10.33
N THR A 77 -11.09 -0.46 -11.54
CA THR A 77 -11.48 0.58 -12.49
C THR A 77 -11.79 -0.05 -13.85
N VAL A 78 -12.76 0.50 -14.54
CA VAL A 78 -13.16 0.07 -15.87
C VAL A 78 -12.73 1.14 -16.87
N ILE A 79 -11.97 0.73 -17.87
CA ILE A 79 -11.52 1.62 -18.95
C ILE A 79 -12.40 1.34 -20.16
N PRO A 80 -13.09 2.35 -20.72
CA PRO A 80 -13.81 2.18 -21.99
C PRO A 80 -12.82 1.95 -23.12
N GLU A 81 -13.13 0.99 -23.94
CA GLU A 81 -12.34 0.70 -25.15
C GLU A 81 -12.74 1.61 -26.30
#